data_95727cb9c91fbb23e45f48466e5ec88c
#
_entry.id   95727cb9c91fbb23e45f48466e5ec88c
#
_cell.length_a   1.000
_cell.length_b   1.000
_cell.length_c   1.000
_cell.angle_alpha   90.00
_cell.angle_beta   90.00
_cell.angle_gamma   90.00
#
_symmetry.space_group_name_H-M   'P 1'
#
loop_
_entity.id
_entity.type
_entity.pdbx_description
1 polymer ?
#
loop_
_entity_poly.entity_id
_entity_poly.type
_entity_poly.pdbx_seq_one_letter_code
_entity_poly.pdbx_strand_id
1 'polypeptide(L)'
;PGLIDTHVHFRDPGFTYKEDILSGGQAAKKGGYTGIVLMANTKPCVDNEETLSYVLARGKETGIRISSCATVTKGMQGKELVDMESLKEAAGFTDDGKPLLSEELVEEAMRRAHALGKPISFHEENPAFIKNNGINEGKVAEALGIQGSPRDAEIDLIRRDTALALKTGAKVVIQHISTKEGVELVREAKAAGADIH
;
A
#
# COMPACT_ATOMS: atom_id res chain seq x y z
N PRO A 1 23.39 7.70 -9.39
CA PRO A 1 22.03 7.59 -8.85
C PRO A 1 21.55 6.15 -9.00
N GLY A 2 20.92 5.58 -7.97
CA GLY A 2 20.31 4.26 -8.03
C GLY A 2 18.79 4.37 -8.16
N LEU A 3 18.15 3.24 -8.48
CA LEU A 3 16.71 3.12 -8.52
C LEU A 3 16.14 3.07 -7.10
N ILE A 4 14.87 3.48 -6.95
CA ILE A 4 14.11 3.37 -5.71
C ILE A 4 12.82 2.61 -6.04
N ASP A 5 12.50 1.60 -5.22
CA ASP A 5 11.22 0.89 -5.30
C ASP A 5 10.43 1.17 -4.02
N THR A 6 9.24 1.71 -4.18
CA THR A 6 8.40 2.15 -3.06
C THR A 6 7.31 1.14 -2.68
N HIS A 7 7.30 -0.05 -3.31
CA HIS A 7 6.30 -1.08 -3.03
C HIS A 7 6.89 -2.49 -3.19
N VAL A 8 7.46 -3.02 -2.10
CA VAL A 8 8.16 -4.31 -2.12
C VAL A 8 7.74 -5.20 -0.96
N HIS A 9 7.68 -6.51 -1.22
CA HIS A 9 7.31 -7.53 -0.25
C HIS A 9 8.48 -8.48 0.04
N PHE A 10 9.29 -8.19 1.05
CA PHE A 10 10.33 -9.11 1.51
C PHE A 10 9.84 -10.17 2.50
N ARG A 11 8.59 -10.08 2.93
CA ARG A 11 7.91 -11.13 3.73
C ARG A 11 8.54 -11.45 5.09
N ASP A 12 9.47 -10.66 5.55
CA ASP A 12 10.17 -10.78 6.83
C ASP A 12 9.70 -9.64 7.77
N PRO A 13 9.17 -9.94 8.94
CA PRO A 13 9.13 -11.24 9.63
C PRO A 13 8.05 -12.21 9.14
N GLY A 14 8.23 -13.48 9.47
CA GLY A 14 7.22 -14.53 9.50
C GLY A 14 7.01 -15.35 8.25
N PHE A 15 7.36 -14.85 7.06
CA PHE A 15 7.24 -15.58 5.80
C PHE A 15 8.58 -15.70 5.09
N THR A 16 9.66 -15.78 5.83
CA THR A 16 11.06 -15.79 5.34
C THR A 16 11.39 -16.93 4.37
N TYR A 17 10.54 -17.98 4.35
CA TYR A 17 10.64 -19.05 3.35
C TYR A 17 10.29 -18.56 1.91
N LYS A 18 9.62 -17.41 1.77
CA LYS A 18 9.33 -16.78 0.48
C LYS A 18 10.45 -15.82 0.08
N GLU A 19 10.80 -14.92 0.98
CA GLU A 19 11.87 -13.95 0.89
C GLU A 19 12.16 -13.39 2.27
N ASP A 20 13.42 -13.05 2.57
CA ASP A 20 13.84 -12.32 3.75
C ASP A 20 14.48 -10.98 3.39
N ILE A 21 14.66 -10.11 4.40
CA ILE A 21 15.19 -8.75 4.18
C ILE A 21 16.62 -8.79 3.61
N LEU A 22 17.44 -9.77 4.00
CA LEU A 22 18.84 -9.82 3.54
C LEU A 22 18.93 -10.30 2.10
N SER A 23 18.22 -11.39 1.76
CA SER A 23 18.23 -11.93 0.39
C SER A 23 17.54 -10.98 -0.59
N GLY A 24 16.41 -10.38 -0.20
CA GLY A 24 15.73 -9.36 -0.97
C GLY A 24 16.57 -8.10 -1.18
N GLY A 25 17.30 -7.66 -0.13
CA GLY A 25 18.27 -6.58 -0.22
C GLY A 25 19.41 -6.87 -1.20
N GLN A 26 19.91 -8.12 -1.24
CA GLN A 26 20.92 -8.53 -2.23
C GLN A 26 20.37 -8.53 -3.65
N ALA A 27 19.15 -9.03 -3.85
CA ALA A 27 18.47 -9.00 -5.16
C ALA A 27 18.28 -7.55 -5.64
N ALA A 28 17.80 -6.67 -4.75
CA ALA A 28 17.64 -5.24 -5.05
C ALA A 28 18.97 -4.59 -5.46
N LYS A 29 20.06 -4.83 -4.73
CA LYS A 29 21.40 -4.31 -5.10
C LYS A 29 21.83 -4.77 -6.49
N LYS A 30 21.64 -6.05 -6.81
CA LYS A 30 21.96 -6.59 -8.14
C LYS A 30 21.11 -5.95 -9.23
N GLY A 31 19.85 -5.57 -8.92
CA GLY A 31 18.96 -4.83 -9.81
C GLY A 31 19.27 -3.34 -9.95
N GLY A 32 20.26 -2.81 -9.21
CA GLY A 32 20.61 -1.38 -9.24
C GLY A 32 19.75 -0.49 -8.34
N TYR A 33 19.01 -1.08 -7.42
CA TYR A 33 18.22 -0.34 -6.42
C TYR A 33 19.10 0.09 -5.24
N THR A 34 18.92 1.32 -4.80
CA THR A 34 19.61 1.92 -3.66
C THR A 34 18.66 2.29 -2.51
N GLY A 35 17.36 2.23 -2.78
CA GLY A 35 16.30 2.47 -1.81
C GLY A 35 15.10 1.56 -2.04
N ILE A 36 14.53 1.04 -0.96
CA ILE A 36 13.38 0.15 -0.95
C ILE A 36 12.42 0.57 0.16
N VAL A 37 11.13 0.55 -0.11
CA VAL A 37 10.07 0.67 0.91
C VAL A 37 9.30 -0.64 0.99
N LEU A 38 9.34 -1.27 2.16
CA LEU A 38 8.65 -2.54 2.42
C LEU A 38 7.19 -2.32 2.79
N MET A 39 6.32 -3.19 2.29
CA MET A 39 4.92 -3.26 2.71
C MET A 39 4.78 -3.92 4.08
N ALA A 40 3.72 -3.54 4.81
CA ALA A 40 3.51 -3.89 6.21
C ALA A 40 2.90 -5.30 6.42
N ASN A 41 2.52 -6.03 5.37
CA ASN A 41 1.79 -7.29 5.41
C ASN A 41 2.67 -8.52 5.70
N THR A 42 3.39 -8.46 6.80
CA THR A 42 4.24 -9.52 7.37
C THR A 42 3.51 -10.31 8.47
N LYS A 43 4.19 -11.19 9.21
CA LYS A 43 3.63 -11.95 10.35
C LYS A 43 4.63 -12.02 11.51
N PRO A 44 4.41 -11.25 12.59
CA PRO A 44 3.32 -10.27 12.74
C PRO A 44 3.40 -9.16 11.67
N CYS A 45 2.28 -8.50 11.39
CA CYS A 45 2.29 -7.31 10.54
C CYS A 45 2.94 -6.13 11.27
N VAL A 46 3.38 -5.13 10.53
CA VAL A 46 4.09 -3.96 11.10
C VAL A 46 3.06 -2.98 11.69
N ASP A 47 2.43 -3.34 12.80
CA ASP A 47 1.39 -2.57 13.48
C ASP A 47 1.79 -2.06 14.87
N ASN A 48 3.06 -2.27 15.25
CA ASN A 48 3.64 -1.85 16.53
C ASN A 48 5.13 -1.52 16.39
N GLU A 49 5.67 -0.81 17.37
CA GLU A 49 7.07 -0.34 17.38
C GLU A 49 8.09 -1.48 17.36
N GLU A 50 7.81 -2.60 18.03
CA GLU A 50 8.73 -3.73 18.10
C GLU A 50 8.96 -4.32 16.69
N THR A 51 7.88 -4.59 15.97
CA THR A 51 7.95 -5.14 14.61
C THR A 51 8.58 -4.14 13.64
N LEU A 52 8.24 -2.85 13.72
CA LEU A 52 8.85 -1.81 12.90
C LEU A 52 10.36 -1.72 13.15
N SER A 53 10.78 -1.70 14.43
CA SER A 53 12.18 -1.62 14.83
C SER A 53 12.97 -2.83 14.33
N TYR A 54 12.39 -4.04 14.40
CA TYR A 54 12.99 -5.25 13.85
C TYR A 54 13.27 -5.11 12.34
N VAL A 55 12.27 -4.70 11.56
CA VAL A 55 12.40 -4.56 10.11
C VAL A 55 13.48 -3.51 9.76
N LEU A 56 13.46 -2.36 10.43
CA LEU A 56 14.43 -1.29 10.19
C LEU A 56 15.86 -1.71 10.61
N ALA A 57 16.01 -2.46 11.69
CA ALA A 57 17.31 -2.97 12.12
C ALA A 57 17.87 -3.98 11.11
N ARG A 58 17.09 -4.94 10.68
CA ARG A 58 17.47 -5.91 9.63
C ARG A 58 17.81 -5.21 8.31
N GLY A 59 17.02 -4.17 7.98
CA GLY A 59 17.25 -3.36 6.78
C GLY A 59 18.65 -2.73 6.72
N LYS A 60 19.20 -2.29 7.85
CA LYS A 60 20.55 -1.71 7.92
C LYS A 60 21.66 -2.69 7.52
N GLU A 61 21.45 -3.98 7.70
CA GLU A 61 22.41 -5.02 7.36
C GLU A 61 22.54 -5.25 5.84
N THR A 62 21.57 -4.78 5.03
CA THR A 62 21.56 -5.00 3.58
C THR A 62 22.57 -4.15 2.81
N GLY A 63 22.99 -3.01 3.37
CA GLY A 63 23.88 -2.05 2.72
C GLY A 63 23.21 -1.20 1.64
N ILE A 64 21.86 -1.20 1.56
CA ILE A 64 21.04 -0.22 0.84
C ILE A 64 20.04 0.42 1.81
N ARG A 65 19.37 1.50 1.40
CA ARG A 65 18.34 2.12 2.24
C ARG A 65 17.08 1.25 2.23
N ILE A 66 16.77 0.63 3.36
CA ILE A 66 15.49 -0.04 3.58
C ILE A 66 14.65 0.82 4.52
N SER A 67 13.45 1.14 4.10
CA SER A 67 12.38 1.74 4.90
C SER A 67 11.18 0.79 4.91
N SER A 68 10.26 0.97 5.83
CA SER A 68 9.04 0.15 5.90
C SER A 68 7.82 1.03 6.11
N CYS A 69 6.72 0.69 5.47
CA CYS A 69 5.41 1.12 5.89
C CYS A 69 5.03 0.44 7.20
N ALA A 70 4.16 1.08 7.98
CA ALA A 70 3.38 0.45 9.02
C ALA A 70 1.94 0.24 8.54
N THR A 71 1.17 -0.59 9.24
CA THR A 71 -0.25 -0.79 8.90
C THR A 71 -1.08 0.44 9.26
N VAL A 72 -2.21 0.61 8.61
CA VAL A 72 -3.23 1.61 8.97
C VAL A 72 -4.04 1.10 10.14
N THR A 73 -4.40 -0.19 10.13
CA THR A 73 -5.26 -0.80 11.15
C THR A 73 -4.54 -1.91 11.90
N LYS A 74 -4.90 -2.11 13.16
CA LYS A 74 -4.38 -3.18 14.02
C LYS A 74 -4.62 -4.54 13.38
N GLY A 75 -3.55 -5.31 13.23
CA GLY A 75 -3.59 -6.61 12.59
C GLY A 75 -4.12 -6.59 11.14
N MET A 76 -4.16 -5.42 10.48
CA MET A 76 -4.76 -5.25 9.15
C MET A 76 -6.22 -5.76 9.10
N GLN A 77 -7.01 -5.44 10.12
CA GLN A 77 -8.39 -5.92 10.23
C GLN A 77 -9.44 -4.93 9.69
N GLY A 78 -9.04 -3.71 9.29
CA GLY A 78 -9.95 -2.68 8.79
C GLY A 78 -10.96 -2.16 9.83
N LYS A 79 -10.66 -2.28 11.14
CA LYS A 79 -11.60 -1.97 12.22
C LYS A 79 -11.13 -0.88 13.17
N GLU A 80 -9.88 -0.90 13.55
CA GLU A 80 -9.28 0.00 14.54
C GLU A 80 -7.92 0.49 14.03
N LEU A 81 -7.70 1.79 14.07
CA LEU A 81 -6.43 2.39 13.67
C LEU A 81 -5.31 2.00 14.63
N VAL A 82 -4.10 1.85 14.09
CA VAL A 82 -2.89 1.75 14.91
C VAL A 82 -2.61 3.08 15.61
N ASP A 83 -1.74 3.07 16.61
CA ASP A 83 -1.15 4.29 17.14
C ASP A 83 -0.08 4.81 16.15
N MET A 84 -0.51 5.66 15.22
CA MET A 84 0.37 6.19 14.18
C MET A 84 1.51 7.06 14.75
N GLU A 85 1.31 7.71 15.89
CA GLU A 85 2.35 8.52 16.55
C GLU A 85 3.52 7.65 17.01
N SER A 86 3.24 6.49 17.59
CA SER A 86 4.28 5.55 18.01
C SER A 86 5.05 4.98 16.80
N LEU A 87 4.43 4.98 15.62
CA LEU A 87 4.99 4.44 14.38
C LEU A 87 5.54 5.51 13.42
N LYS A 88 5.83 6.70 13.90
CA LYS A 88 6.33 7.84 13.10
C LYS A 88 7.64 7.57 12.33
N GLU A 89 8.41 6.57 12.72
CA GLU A 89 9.62 6.15 11.99
C GLU A 89 9.30 5.37 10.71
N ALA A 90 8.04 4.92 10.51
CA ALA A 90 7.59 4.31 9.27
C ALA A 90 7.70 5.29 8.10
N ALA A 91 7.93 4.77 6.89
CA ALA A 91 7.95 5.56 5.67
C ALA A 91 6.57 6.11 5.31
N GLY A 92 5.52 5.42 5.71
CA GLY A 92 4.11 5.74 5.51
C GLY A 92 3.24 4.64 6.08
N PHE A 93 1.95 4.69 5.79
CA PHE A 93 0.97 3.73 6.31
C PHE A 93 0.21 3.04 5.18
N THR A 94 -0.03 1.73 5.33
CA THR A 94 -0.80 0.94 4.36
C THR A 94 -1.29 -0.39 4.93
N ASP A 95 -2.51 -0.77 4.61
CA ASP A 95 -3.02 -2.14 4.79
C ASP A 95 -2.96 -2.91 3.45
N ASP A 96 -1.83 -2.77 2.72
CA ASP A 96 -1.66 -3.36 1.40
C ASP A 96 -2.11 -4.83 1.31
N GLY A 97 -2.86 -5.14 0.26
CA GLY A 97 -3.52 -6.43 0.04
C GLY A 97 -4.87 -6.58 0.77
N LYS A 98 -5.29 -5.57 1.56
CA LYS A 98 -6.59 -5.53 2.23
C LYS A 98 -7.21 -4.14 2.11
N PRO A 99 -8.20 -3.96 1.24
CA PRO A 99 -8.84 -2.67 1.07
C PRO A 99 -9.58 -2.24 2.34
N LEU A 100 -9.50 -0.97 2.67
CA LEU A 100 -10.23 -0.37 3.77
C LEU A 100 -11.61 0.08 3.28
N LEU A 101 -12.68 -0.47 3.85
CA LEU A 101 -14.03 -0.27 3.33
C LEU A 101 -14.81 0.83 4.05
N SER A 102 -14.51 1.10 5.34
CA SER A 102 -15.17 2.19 6.07
C SER A 102 -14.59 3.54 5.65
N GLU A 103 -15.44 4.40 5.07
CA GLU A 103 -15.10 5.76 4.67
C GLU A 103 -14.65 6.61 5.87
N GLU A 104 -15.33 6.49 7.01
CA GLU A 104 -15.01 7.23 8.22
C GLU A 104 -13.63 6.83 8.76
N LEU A 105 -13.30 5.53 8.72
CA LEU A 105 -12.01 5.03 9.16
C LEU A 105 -10.88 5.55 8.25
N VAL A 106 -11.12 5.52 6.93
CA VAL A 106 -10.16 6.01 5.93
C VAL A 106 -9.93 7.51 6.08
N GLU A 107 -11.01 8.30 6.25
CA GLU A 107 -10.90 9.75 6.46
C GLU A 107 -10.09 10.07 7.72
N GLU A 108 -10.36 9.39 8.83
CA GLU A 108 -9.62 9.59 10.08
C GLU A 108 -8.15 9.17 9.92
N ALA A 109 -7.88 8.04 9.25
CA ALA A 109 -6.52 7.60 8.95
C ALA A 109 -5.76 8.64 8.12
N MET A 110 -6.39 9.18 7.07
CA MET A 110 -5.81 10.23 6.24
C MET A 110 -5.48 11.49 7.07
N ARG A 111 -6.39 11.93 7.97
CA ARG A 111 -6.15 13.08 8.85
C ARG A 111 -4.96 12.87 9.79
N ARG A 112 -4.84 11.69 10.38
CA ARG A 112 -3.72 11.36 11.27
C ARG A 112 -2.40 11.28 10.51
N ALA A 113 -2.37 10.61 9.35
CA ALA A 113 -1.20 10.55 8.51
C ALA A 113 -0.76 11.95 8.05
N HIS A 114 -1.71 12.81 7.66
CA HIS A 114 -1.46 14.20 7.31
C HIS A 114 -0.84 14.99 8.46
N ALA A 115 -1.38 14.88 9.68
CA ALA A 115 -0.83 15.55 10.87
C ALA A 115 0.61 15.15 11.16
N LEU A 116 0.99 13.91 10.86
CA LEU A 116 2.36 13.40 10.98
C LEU A 116 3.25 13.74 9.78
N GLY A 117 2.70 14.34 8.72
CA GLY A 117 3.42 14.60 7.46
C GLY A 117 3.79 13.33 6.71
N LYS A 118 3.11 12.20 6.97
CA LYS A 118 3.37 10.90 6.37
C LYS A 118 2.40 10.59 5.23
N PRO A 119 2.87 9.90 4.16
CA PRO A 119 1.97 9.38 3.15
C PRO A 119 1.16 8.19 3.69
N ILE A 120 -0.04 8.04 3.14
CA ILE A 120 -0.88 6.86 3.31
C ILE A 120 -1.18 6.27 1.94
N SER A 121 -1.07 4.96 1.80
CA SER A 121 -1.27 4.30 0.51
C SER A 121 -2.31 3.19 0.60
N PHE A 122 -3.08 3.04 -0.49
CA PHE A 122 -4.27 2.19 -0.53
C PHE A 122 -4.19 1.15 -1.63
N HIS A 123 -4.63 -0.06 -1.28
CA HIS A 123 -4.86 -1.18 -2.19
C HIS A 123 -6.34 -1.16 -2.59
N GLU A 124 -6.60 -0.68 -3.80
CA GLU A 124 -7.95 -0.35 -4.24
C GLU A 124 -8.59 -1.53 -4.96
N GLU A 125 -9.23 -2.39 -4.20
CA GLU A 125 -9.93 -3.56 -4.73
C GLU A 125 -11.18 -3.85 -3.89
N ASN A 126 -12.34 -3.26 -4.26
CA ASN A 126 -13.58 -3.47 -3.52
C ASN A 126 -14.06 -4.93 -3.66
N PRO A 127 -14.04 -5.72 -2.57
CA PRO A 127 -14.39 -7.14 -2.62
C PRO A 127 -15.85 -7.40 -3.00
N ALA A 128 -16.73 -6.41 -2.88
CA ALA A 128 -18.13 -6.55 -3.30
C ALA A 128 -18.28 -6.79 -4.81
N PHE A 129 -17.31 -6.34 -5.61
CA PHE A 129 -17.30 -6.52 -7.06
C PHE A 129 -16.47 -7.74 -7.51
N ILE A 130 -15.64 -8.31 -6.62
CA ILE A 130 -14.73 -9.39 -7.01
C ILE A 130 -15.51 -10.70 -7.24
N LYS A 131 -15.37 -11.25 -8.44
CA LYS A 131 -15.92 -12.54 -8.85
C LYS A 131 -14.82 -13.59 -8.99
N ASN A 132 -13.67 -13.17 -9.45
CA ASN A 132 -12.49 -14.03 -9.62
C ASN A 132 -11.22 -13.16 -9.57
N ASN A 133 -10.36 -13.38 -8.59
CA ASN A 133 -9.12 -12.61 -8.43
C ASN A 133 -8.04 -12.95 -9.47
N GLY A 134 -8.27 -13.94 -10.32
CA GLY A 134 -7.26 -14.39 -11.27
C GLY A 134 -7.26 -13.66 -12.60
N ILE A 135 -8.35 -12.94 -12.93
CA ILE A 135 -8.50 -12.29 -14.24
C ILE A 135 -9.53 -11.15 -14.22
N ASN A 136 -9.26 -10.09 -14.95
CA ASN A 136 -10.22 -9.02 -15.20
C ASN A 136 -11.25 -9.43 -16.27
N GLU A 137 -12.45 -8.88 -16.20
CA GLU A 137 -13.45 -8.99 -17.30
C GLU A 137 -12.87 -8.45 -18.60
N GLY A 138 -13.23 -9.11 -19.72
CA GLY A 138 -12.85 -8.70 -21.06
C GLY A 138 -12.62 -9.87 -22.01
N LYS A 139 -12.17 -9.56 -23.21
CA LYS A 139 -12.03 -10.52 -24.32
C LYS A 139 -11.21 -11.77 -23.97
N VAL A 140 -10.21 -11.64 -23.11
CA VAL A 140 -9.37 -12.78 -22.70
C VAL A 140 -10.14 -13.70 -21.76
N ALA A 141 -10.83 -13.15 -20.76
CA ALA A 141 -11.68 -13.91 -19.84
C ALA A 141 -12.79 -14.64 -20.61
N GLU A 142 -13.45 -13.94 -21.54
CA GLU A 142 -14.47 -14.51 -22.44
C GLU A 142 -13.91 -15.66 -23.28
N ALA A 143 -12.76 -15.48 -23.91
CA ALA A 143 -12.12 -16.50 -24.75
C ALA A 143 -11.71 -17.75 -23.94
N LEU A 144 -11.38 -17.58 -22.67
CA LEU A 144 -11.02 -18.68 -21.76
C LEU A 144 -12.24 -19.30 -21.06
N GLY A 145 -13.43 -18.74 -21.22
CA GLY A 145 -14.65 -19.20 -20.54
C GLY A 145 -14.58 -18.97 -19.00
N ILE A 146 -13.80 -17.98 -18.55
CA ILE A 146 -13.58 -17.66 -17.13
C ILE A 146 -14.34 -16.37 -16.80
N GLN A 147 -15.10 -16.37 -15.70
CA GLN A 147 -15.71 -15.16 -15.21
C GLN A 147 -14.65 -14.26 -14.60
N GLY A 148 -14.43 -13.08 -15.19
CA GLY A 148 -13.51 -12.07 -14.66
C GLY A 148 -14.18 -11.15 -13.65
N SER A 149 -13.36 -10.37 -12.94
CA SER A 149 -13.83 -9.27 -12.07
C SER A 149 -13.92 -7.96 -12.85
N PRO A 150 -14.99 -7.16 -12.62
CA PRO A 150 -15.18 -5.91 -13.33
C PRO A 150 -14.16 -4.85 -12.85
N ARG A 151 -13.89 -3.89 -13.70
CA ARG A 151 -13.00 -2.75 -13.45
C ARG A 151 -13.49 -1.88 -12.29
N ASP A 152 -14.81 -1.89 -12.05
CA ASP A 152 -15.44 -1.16 -10.96
C ASP A 152 -14.89 -1.57 -9.58
N ALA A 153 -14.35 -2.78 -9.46
CA ALA A 153 -13.68 -3.22 -8.24
C ALA A 153 -12.55 -2.27 -7.80
N GLU A 154 -11.77 -1.75 -8.75
CA GLU A 154 -10.71 -0.77 -8.49
C GLU A 154 -11.26 0.66 -8.50
N ILE A 155 -12.07 1.01 -9.50
CA ILE A 155 -12.54 2.38 -9.74
C ILE A 155 -13.36 2.92 -8.56
N ASP A 156 -14.17 2.08 -7.92
CA ASP A 156 -15.06 2.45 -6.82
C ASP A 156 -14.29 3.05 -5.64
N LEU A 157 -13.25 2.34 -5.18
CA LEU A 157 -12.44 2.82 -4.05
C LEU A 157 -11.54 3.99 -4.44
N ILE A 158 -10.96 4.00 -5.63
CA ILE A 158 -10.17 5.15 -6.11
C ILE A 158 -11.02 6.42 -6.13
N ARG A 159 -12.27 6.34 -6.56
CA ARG A 159 -13.21 7.48 -6.57
C ARG A 159 -13.44 8.03 -5.17
N ARG A 160 -13.68 7.15 -4.19
CA ARG A 160 -13.84 7.53 -2.79
C ARG A 160 -12.57 8.20 -2.26
N ASP A 161 -11.43 7.57 -2.46
CA ASP A 161 -10.19 7.98 -1.79
C ASP A 161 -9.55 9.22 -2.43
N THR A 162 -9.80 9.46 -3.72
CA THR A 162 -9.45 10.75 -4.36
C THR A 162 -10.28 11.90 -3.78
N ALA A 163 -11.57 11.70 -3.51
CA ALA A 163 -12.41 12.71 -2.87
C ALA A 163 -11.98 12.97 -1.42
N LEU A 164 -11.65 11.92 -0.66
CA LEU A 164 -11.15 12.04 0.70
C LEU A 164 -9.76 12.70 0.75
N ALA A 165 -8.89 12.45 -0.22
CA ALA A 165 -7.59 13.12 -0.34
C ALA A 165 -7.76 14.64 -0.48
N LEU A 166 -8.68 15.09 -1.33
CA LEU A 166 -9.04 16.51 -1.47
C LEU A 166 -9.59 17.10 -0.17
N LYS A 167 -10.47 16.37 0.51
CA LYS A 167 -11.12 16.80 1.76
C LYS A 167 -10.14 16.93 2.92
N THR A 168 -9.18 16.03 3.02
CA THR A 168 -8.26 15.92 4.17
C THR A 168 -6.92 16.62 3.96
N GLY A 169 -6.52 16.85 2.72
CA GLY A 169 -5.19 17.35 2.36
C GLY A 169 -4.07 16.32 2.59
N ALA A 170 -4.41 15.06 2.80
CA ALA A 170 -3.44 14.00 3.04
C ALA A 170 -2.59 13.71 1.79
N LYS A 171 -1.36 13.24 2.01
CA LYS A 171 -0.51 12.67 0.96
C LYS A 171 -0.96 11.25 0.68
N VAL A 172 -1.62 11.02 -0.44
CA VAL A 172 -2.19 9.71 -0.79
C VAL A 172 -1.44 9.08 -1.94
N VAL A 173 -1.20 7.77 -1.85
CA VAL A 173 -0.66 6.95 -2.93
C VAL A 173 -1.68 5.88 -3.26
N ILE A 174 -2.15 5.85 -4.51
CA ILE A 174 -2.97 4.76 -5.04
C ILE A 174 -2.02 3.71 -5.61
N GLN A 175 -2.02 2.53 -5.01
CA GLN A 175 -1.08 1.47 -5.38
C GLN A 175 -1.49 0.81 -6.70
N HIS A 176 -0.51 0.38 -7.49
CA HIS A 176 -0.63 -0.51 -8.66
C HIS A 176 -1.91 -0.33 -9.49
N ILE A 177 -2.27 0.91 -9.86
CA ILE A 177 -3.46 1.21 -10.67
C ILE A 177 -3.40 0.44 -12.00
N SER A 178 -4.47 -0.23 -12.33
CA SER A 178 -4.61 -1.01 -13.56
C SER A 178 -5.66 -0.46 -14.54
N THR A 179 -6.58 0.39 -14.07
CA THR A 179 -7.69 0.90 -14.89
C THR A 179 -7.41 2.30 -15.43
N LYS A 180 -7.84 2.53 -16.68
CA LYS A 180 -7.80 3.84 -17.33
C LYS A 180 -8.56 4.90 -16.52
N GLU A 181 -9.73 4.51 -16.03
CA GLU A 181 -10.61 5.39 -15.24
C GLU A 181 -9.98 5.75 -13.89
N GLY A 182 -9.28 4.81 -13.24
CA GLY A 182 -8.52 5.08 -12.02
C GLY A 182 -7.43 6.12 -12.24
N VAL A 183 -6.67 5.99 -13.34
CA VAL A 183 -5.66 6.99 -13.73
C VAL A 183 -6.29 8.38 -13.95
N GLU A 184 -7.48 8.44 -14.59
CA GLU A 184 -8.15 9.72 -14.83
C GLU A 184 -8.64 10.36 -13.53
N LEU A 185 -9.22 9.58 -12.61
CA LEU A 185 -9.63 10.07 -11.29
C LEU A 185 -8.45 10.67 -10.51
N VAL A 186 -7.29 10.01 -10.53
CA VAL A 186 -6.07 10.55 -9.91
C VAL A 186 -5.61 11.84 -10.59
N ARG A 187 -5.67 11.89 -11.93
CA ARG A 187 -5.29 13.11 -12.70
C ARG A 187 -6.20 14.28 -12.35
N GLU A 188 -7.52 14.05 -12.31
CA GLU A 188 -8.51 15.06 -11.93
C GLU A 188 -8.29 15.56 -10.49
N ALA A 189 -8.07 14.64 -9.55
CA ALA A 189 -7.79 15.00 -8.16
C ALA A 189 -6.50 15.83 -8.02
N LYS A 190 -5.43 15.46 -8.74
CA LYS A 190 -4.19 16.26 -8.79
C LYS A 190 -4.44 17.66 -9.36
N ALA A 191 -5.22 17.76 -10.44
CA ALA A 191 -5.57 19.05 -11.05
C ALA A 191 -6.41 19.91 -10.11
N ALA A 192 -7.22 19.29 -9.24
CA ALA A 192 -8.00 19.95 -8.19
C ALA A 192 -7.18 20.31 -6.94
N GLY A 193 -5.90 19.94 -6.87
CA GLY A 193 -4.97 20.31 -5.80
C GLY A 193 -4.72 19.23 -4.74
N ALA A 194 -5.15 17.98 -4.95
CA ALA A 194 -4.81 16.88 -4.05
C ALA A 194 -3.32 16.51 -4.14
N ASP A 195 -2.70 16.25 -2.99
CA ASP A 195 -1.36 15.63 -2.92
C ASP A 195 -1.51 14.10 -3.07
N ILE A 196 -1.72 13.66 -4.31
CA ILE A 196 -2.03 12.26 -4.65
C ILE A 196 -1.16 11.75 -5.81
N HIS A 197 -0.75 10.49 -5.72
CA HIS A 197 0.14 9.83 -6.68
C HIS A 197 -0.32 8.42 -7.02
#